data_d0727d48b6dade911906ddef96e1e216
#
_entry.id   d0727d48b6dade911906ddef96e1e216
#
_cell.length_a   1.000
_cell.length_b   1.000
_cell.length_c   1.000
_cell.angle_alpha   90.00
_cell.angle_beta   90.00
_cell.angle_gamma   90.00
#
_symmetry.space_group_name_H-M   'P 1'
#
loop_
_entity.id
_entity.type
_entity.pdbx_description
1 polymer ?
#
loop_
_entity_poly.entity_id
_entity_poly.type
_entity_poly.pdbx_seq_one_letter_code
_entity_poly.pdbx_strand_id
1 'polypeptide(L)'
;DMAAFSLNSTKNMPGGEGGLFVTNNEEYRGKANMVRMFGEFLKPEEGRKYNAYTMGWNYRTQEMPAAFARSQLKRLDEYNARAQRNAEYLSQHLAKIKGVTPPFVPPDRTHIYHKYRIRLNPDELGLDKEPAKLRDLVMKALQAEGVDVVLWQTVPMPGQTLFQLKEGYGKGCPWSCQYAGEVSYDLANYPETMKLLADSVVICSEPYPIYPQPLELMKYYVEAFHKVFDNIDEVVTVKTTSAKKKPVTGRAERFHLLQ
;
A
#
# COMPACT_ATOMS: atom_id res chain seq x y z
N ASP A 1 -5.74 2.97 22.22
CA ASP A 1 -6.90 2.12 22.38
C ASP A 1 -6.74 0.74 21.74
N MET A 2 -6.54 0.63 20.44
CA MET A 2 -6.29 -0.63 19.74
C MET A 2 -5.51 -0.40 18.43
N ALA A 3 -4.75 -1.43 17.99
CA ALA A 3 -4.07 -1.42 16.70
C ALA A 3 -4.14 -2.79 16.02
N ALA A 4 -4.05 -2.79 14.69
CA ALA A 4 -3.99 -3.98 13.88
C ALA A 4 -2.76 -3.93 12.96
N PHE A 5 -2.03 -5.02 12.88
CA PHE A 5 -0.83 -5.15 12.07
C PHE A 5 -0.99 -6.30 11.08
N SER A 6 -0.64 -6.06 9.84
CA SER A 6 -0.62 -7.10 8.80
C SER A 6 0.66 -7.93 8.91
N LEU A 7 0.54 -9.24 8.81
CA LEU A 7 1.64 -10.20 8.70
C LEU A 7 1.75 -10.80 7.29
N ASN A 8 1.12 -10.16 6.30
CA ASN A 8 1.24 -10.60 4.91
C ASN A 8 2.71 -10.71 4.49
N SER A 9 3.02 -11.62 3.57
CA SER A 9 4.38 -11.94 3.10
C SER A 9 5.19 -10.73 2.62
N THR A 10 4.52 -9.65 2.21
CA THR A 10 5.16 -8.43 1.67
C THR A 10 5.50 -7.39 2.73
N LYS A 11 5.18 -7.62 3.99
CA LYS A 11 5.42 -6.66 5.09
C LYS A 11 6.84 -6.72 5.61
N ASN A 12 7.29 -5.65 6.28
CA ASN A 12 8.60 -5.62 6.93
C ASN A 12 8.76 -6.71 8.01
N MET A 13 7.64 -7.16 8.57
CA MET A 13 7.57 -8.33 9.44
C MET A 13 6.57 -9.34 8.87
N PRO A 14 6.99 -10.23 7.96
CA PRO A 14 6.10 -11.21 7.37
C PRO A 14 5.80 -12.38 8.31
N GLY A 15 4.60 -12.90 8.22
CA GLY A 15 4.20 -14.17 8.81
C GLY A 15 3.72 -15.19 7.77
N GLY A 16 3.83 -14.84 6.48
CA GLY A 16 3.16 -15.51 5.38
C GLY A 16 1.81 -14.84 5.12
N GLU A 17 0.80 -15.23 5.85
CA GLU A 17 -0.50 -14.55 5.93
C GLU A 17 -0.91 -14.42 7.40
N GLY A 18 -1.80 -13.46 7.69
CA GLY A 18 -2.32 -13.24 9.04
C GLY A 18 -2.23 -11.80 9.51
N GLY A 19 -2.48 -11.61 10.79
CA GLY A 19 -2.42 -10.29 11.42
C GLY A 19 -2.32 -10.38 12.94
N LEU A 20 -1.98 -9.26 13.55
CA LEU A 20 -2.00 -9.06 14.99
C LEU A 20 -3.00 -7.98 15.33
N PHE A 21 -3.86 -8.25 16.29
CA PHE A 21 -4.68 -7.26 16.95
C PHE A 21 -4.16 -7.06 18.37
N VAL A 22 -3.89 -5.82 18.76
CA VAL A 22 -3.36 -5.46 20.07
C VAL A 22 -4.20 -4.39 20.73
N THR A 23 -4.43 -4.54 22.03
CA THR A 23 -5.16 -3.57 22.86
C THR A 23 -4.81 -3.78 24.32
N ASN A 24 -4.90 -2.72 25.13
CA ASN A 24 -4.84 -2.78 26.58
C ASN A 24 -6.25 -2.85 27.23
N ASN A 25 -7.31 -2.91 26.41
CA ASN A 25 -8.70 -2.99 26.87
C ASN A 25 -9.18 -4.45 26.80
N GLU A 26 -9.52 -5.03 27.97
CA GLU A 26 -9.98 -6.42 28.09
C GLU A 26 -11.32 -6.68 27.35
N GLU A 27 -12.23 -5.70 27.32
CA GLU A 27 -13.48 -5.82 26.58
C GLU A 27 -13.24 -5.93 25.09
N TYR A 28 -12.34 -5.09 24.54
CA TYR A 28 -11.97 -5.15 23.12
C TYR A 28 -11.26 -6.45 22.78
N ARG A 29 -10.38 -6.93 23.67
CA ARG A 29 -9.73 -8.24 23.52
C ARG A 29 -10.75 -9.37 23.48
N GLY A 30 -11.74 -9.34 24.38
CA GLY A 30 -12.82 -10.32 24.43
C GLY A 30 -13.64 -10.33 23.15
N LYS A 31 -14.09 -9.15 22.67
CA LYS A 31 -14.83 -9.02 21.42
C LYS A 31 -14.03 -9.49 20.21
N ALA A 32 -12.76 -9.12 20.11
CA ALA A 32 -11.88 -9.57 19.01
C ALA A 32 -11.69 -11.09 19.02
N ASN A 33 -11.56 -11.70 20.20
CA ASN A 33 -11.49 -13.14 20.34
C ASN A 33 -12.77 -13.84 19.87
N MET A 34 -13.94 -13.32 20.21
CA MET A 34 -15.20 -13.86 19.69
C MET A 34 -15.28 -13.77 18.17
N VAL A 35 -14.97 -12.59 17.60
CA VAL A 35 -15.00 -12.37 16.15
C VAL A 35 -14.09 -13.35 15.40
N ARG A 36 -12.88 -13.62 15.89
CA ARG A 36 -11.95 -14.55 15.25
C ARG A 36 -12.25 -16.02 15.48
N MET A 37 -13.13 -16.34 16.43
CA MET A 37 -13.45 -17.70 16.92
C MET A 37 -14.92 -18.06 16.74
N PHE A 38 -15.47 -17.87 15.55
CA PHE A 38 -16.87 -18.23 15.21
C PHE A 38 -17.94 -17.53 16.03
N GLY A 39 -17.64 -16.41 16.69
CA GLY A 39 -18.56 -15.74 17.61
C GLY A 39 -18.67 -16.40 18.98
N GLU A 40 -17.83 -17.39 19.28
CA GLU A 40 -17.87 -18.12 20.54
C GLU A 40 -17.07 -17.39 21.63
N PHE A 41 -17.58 -17.47 22.85
CA PHE A 41 -16.83 -17.05 24.04
C PHE A 41 -16.26 -18.31 24.73
N LEU A 42 -14.94 -18.46 24.66
CA LEU A 42 -14.26 -19.60 25.25
C LEU A 42 -13.78 -19.27 26.66
N LYS A 43 -14.25 -20.02 27.62
CA LYS A 43 -13.70 -20.02 28.97
C LYS A 43 -12.82 -21.26 29.12
N PRO A 44 -11.55 -21.15 29.48
CA PRO A 44 -10.63 -22.29 29.58
C PRO A 44 -11.14 -23.40 30.50
N GLU A 45 -11.84 -23.03 31.58
CA GLU A 45 -12.27 -23.94 32.63
C GLU A 45 -13.55 -24.70 32.26
N GLU A 46 -14.36 -24.20 31.30
CA GLU A 46 -15.70 -24.77 30.98
C GLU A 46 -15.69 -25.67 29.76
N GLY A 47 -14.58 -25.77 29.06
CA GLY A 47 -14.52 -26.45 27.77
C GLY A 47 -15.30 -25.72 26.68
N ARG A 48 -15.27 -26.25 25.46
CA ARG A 48 -15.93 -25.62 24.30
C ARG A 48 -17.39 -26.08 24.20
N LYS A 49 -18.32 -25.12 24.21
CA LYS A 49 -19.76 -25.36 24.15
C LYS A 49 -20.37 -25.23 22.75
N TYR A 50 -19.58 -24.84 21.74
CA TYR A 50 -20.03 -24.60 20.36
C TYR A 50 -21.23 -23.62 20.27
N ASN A 51 -21.25 -22.60 21.14
CA ASN A 51 -22.30 -21.61 21.20
C ASN A 51 -21.79 -20.23 20.75
N ALA A 52 -22.32 -19.73 19.63
CA ALA A 52 -21.99 -18.41 19.11
C ALA A 52 -22.87 -17.34 19.77
N TYR A 53 -22.26 -16.32 20.33
CA TYR A 53 -22.93 -15.18 20.96
C TYR A 53 -22.99 -13.96 20.05
N THR A 54 -22.18 -13.94 18.98
CA THR A 54 -22.15 -12.88 17.97
C THR A 54 -21.75 -13.46 16.61
N MET A 55 -21.83 -12.65 15.57
CA MET A 55 -21.26 -13.02 14.28
C MET A 55 -19.73 -13.09 14.39
N GLY A 56 -19.18 -14.17 13.84
CA GLY A 56 -17.73 -14.39 13.86
C GLY A 56 -17.27 -15.25 12.71
N TRP A 57 -15.98 -15.25 12.52
CA TRP A 57 -15.30 -15.99 11.44
C TRP A 57 -14.23 -16.91 11.99
N ASN A 58 -13.60 -17.67 11.13
CA ASN A 58 -12.41 -18.42 11.46
C ASN A 58 -11.13 -17.66 11.08
N TYR A 59 -10.77 -16.68 11.91
CA TYR A 59 -9.55 -15.88 11.72
C TYR A 59 -8.40 -16.34 12.64
N ARG A 60 -8.39 -17.63 12.98
CA ARG A 60 -7.32 -18.20 13.79
C ARG A 60 -6.05 -18.32 12.95
N THR A 61 -4.95 -17.80 13.45
CA THR A 61 -3.63 -18.04 12.90
C THR A 61 -3.15 -19.42 13.33
N GLN A 62 -2.52 -20.15 12.42
CA GLN A 62 -1.88 -21.43 12.71
C GLN A 62 -0.52 -21.20 13.40
N GLU A 63 -0.02 -22.22 14.06
CA GLU A 63 1.23 -22.15 14.82
C GLU A 63 2.46 -21.93 13.94
N MET A 64 2.50 -22.49 12.73
CA MET A 64 3.62 -22.31 11.81
C MET A 64 3.80 -20.85 11.37
N PRO A 65 2.79 -20.15 10.85
CA PRO A 65 2.87 -18.72 10.59
C PRO A 65 3.21 -17.89 11.83
N ALA A 66 2.68 -18.24 12.99
CA ALA A 66 2.99 -17.55 14.24
C ALA A 66 4.45 -17.74 14.67
N ALA A 67 4.99 -18.94 14.54
CA ALA A 67 6.41 -19.22 14.82
C ALA A 67 7.32 -18.48 13.83
N PHE A 68 6.95 -18.42 12.57
CA PHE A 68 7.69 -17.67 11.55
C PHE A 68 7.65 -16.15 11.86
N ALA A 69 6.48 -15.58 12.12
CA ALA A 69 6.35 -14.16 12.50
C ALA A 69 7.16 -13.83 13.76
N ARG A 70 7.16 -14.72 14.78
CA ARG A 70 7.99 -14.57 15.98
C ARG A 70 9.50 -14.56 15.68
N SER A 71 9.92 -15.35 14.68
CA SER A 71 11.32 -15.34 14.22
C SER A 71 11.65 -14.01 13.52
N GLN A 72 10.74 -13.50 12.68
CA GLN A 72 10.94 -12.24 11.99
C GLN A 72 10.92 -11.04 12.96
N LEU A 73 10.07 -11.06 13.99
CA LEU A 73 10.03 -10.02 15.02
C LEU A 73 11.39 -9.79 15.68
N LYS A 74 12.18 -10.83 15.90
CA LYS A 74 13.53 -10.71 16.49
C LYS A 74 14.52 -9.94 15.60
N ARG A 75 14.22 -9.80 14.31
CA ARG A 75 15.06 -9.11 13.31
C ARG A 75 14.49 -7.78 12.87
N LEU A 76 13.28 -7.43 13.33
CA LEU A 76 12.53 -6.28 12.83
C LEU A 76 13.28 -4.97 13.03
N ASP A 77 13.92 -4.76 14.17
CA ASP A 77 14.67 -3.53 14.47
C ASP A 77 15.86 -3.37 13.52
N GLU A 78 16.57 -4.46 13.21
CA GLU A 78 17.64 -4.45 12.23
C GLU A 78 17.12 -4.11 10.83
N TYR A 79 15.97 -4.69 10.41
CA TYR A 79 15.36 -4.40 9.13
C TYR A 79 14.90 -2.95 9.03
N ASN A 80 14.27 -2.43 10.07
CA ASN A 80 13.83 -1.04 10.12
C ASN A 80 15.01 -0.08 10.06
N ALA A 81 16.10 -0.35 10.79
CA ALA A 81 17.31 0.47 10.74
C ALA A 81 17.95 0.49 9.34
N ARG A 82 17.98 -0.66 8.67
CA ARG A 82 18.47 -0.75 7.28
C ARG A 82 17.56 0.02 6.32
N ALA A 83 16.24 -0.11 6.46
CA ALA A 83 15.28 0.62 5.65
C ALA A 83 15.45 2.15 5.82
N GLN A 84 15.56 2.62 7.05
CA GLN A 84 15.76 4.03 7.37
C GLN A 84 17.06 4.55 6.76
N ARG A 85 18.19 3.88 6.98
CA ARG A 85 19.47 4.26 6.41
C ARG A 85 19.41 4.39 4.87
N ASN A 86 18.83 3.40 4.20
CA ASN A 86 18.71 3.41 2.74
C ASN A 86 17.79 4.52 2.25
N ALA A 87 16.67 4.73 2.94
CA ALA A 87 15.71 5.78 2.61
C ALA A 87 16.26 7.19 2.89
N GLU A 88 17.00 7.38 3.95
CA GLU A 88 17.70 8.63 4.25
C GLU A 88 18.70 8.98 3.16
N TYR A 89 19.51 8.00 2.73
CA TYR A 89 20.43 8.20 1.62
C TYR A 89 19.71 8.63 0.34
N LEU A 90 18.64 7.90 -0.03
CA LEU A 90 17.82 8.27 -1.19
C LEU A 90 17.25 9.68 -1.05
N SER A 91 16.65 10.00 0.09
CA SER A 91 16.00 11.29 0.33
C SER A 91 16.99 12.46 0.24
N GLN A 92 18.18 12.31 0.84
CA GLN A 92 19.23 13.34 0.82
C GLN A 92 19.75 13.64 -0.60
N HIS A 93 19.77 12.64 -1.48
CA HIS A 93 20.28 12.81 -2.83
C HIS A 93 19.17 13.18 -3.82
N LEU A 94 18.02 12.54 -3.75
CA LEU A 94 16.89 12.80 -4.65
C LEU A 94 16.28 14.18 -4.43
N ALA A 95 16.28 14.71 -3.20
CA ALA A 95 15.84 16.09 -2.92
C ALA A 95 16.64 17.17 -3.64
N LYS A 96 17.83 16.84 -4.16
CA LYS A 96 18.67 17.78 -4.94
C LYS A 96 18.28 17.83 -6.41
N ILE A 97 17.46 16.89 -6.86
CA ILE A 97 16.99 16.84 -8.25
C ILE A 97 15.74 17.70 -8.36
N LYS A 98 15.77 18.72 -9.20
CA LYS A 98 14.64 19.60 -9.45
C LYS A 98 13.43 18.82 -9.91
N GLY A 99 12.27 19.09 -9.35
CA GLY A 99 11.01 18.41 -9.68
C GLY A 99 10.83 17.02 -9.03
N VAL A 100 11.75 16.62 -8.14
CA VAL A 100 11.68 15.34 -7.40
C VAL A 100 11.50 15.63 -5.91
N THR A 101 10.42 15.13 -5.33
CA THR A 101 10.14 15.30 -3.90
C THR A 101 10.09 13.93 -3.22
N PRO A 102 11.10 13.57 -2.42
CA PRO A 102 11.11 12.37 -1.61
C PRO A 102 10.10 12.41 -0.46
N PRO A 103 9.86 11.28 0.24
CA PRO A 103 8.97 11.25 1.40
C PRO A 103 9.43 12.21 2.50
N PHE A 104 8.51 13.01 3.02
CA PHE A 104 8.74 13.85 4.18
C PHE A 104 8.41 13.09 5.46
N VAL A 105 9.31 13.12 6.43
CA VAL A 105 9.11 12.54 7.77
C VAL A 105 9.21 13.65 8.80
N PRO A 106 8.12 13.96 9.52
CA PRO A 106 8.15 14.93 10.61
C PRO A 106 9.12 14.50 11.72
N PRO A 107 9.74 15.46 12.43
CA PRO A 107 10.78 15.16 13.43
C PRO A 107 10.26 14.44 14.69
N ASP A 108 8.96 14.47 14.94
CA ASP A 108 8.30 13.86 16.09
C ASP A 108 7.95 12.38 15.90
N ARG A 109 8.30 11.80 14.74
CA ARG A 109 7.96 10.41 14.41
C ARG A 109 9.01 9.75 13.52
N THR A 110 8.93 8.41 13.44
CA THR A 110 9.78 7.61 12.57
C THR A 110 8.99 7.00 11.43
N HIS A 111 9.65 6.70 10.32
CA HIS A 111 9.10 6.00 9.18
C HIS A 111 9.90 4.73 8.91
N ILE A 112 9.24 3.61 8.65
CA ILE A 112 9.88 2.31 8.41
C ILE A 112 9.93 1.93 6.93
N TYR A 113 9.50 2.81 6.06
CA TYR A 113 9.60 2.72 4.60
C TYR A 113 9.18 1.35 4.02
N HIS A 114 7.96 0.91 4.36
CA HIS A 114 7.37 -0.25 3.69
C HIS A 114 7.33 -0.07 2.17
N LYS A 115 7.12 1.16 1.71
CA LYS A 115 7.25 1.62 0.31
C LYS A 115 7.97 2.97 0.30
N TYR A 116 8.77 3.23 -0.71
CA TYR A 116 9.42 4.51 -0.89
C TYR A 116 8.74 5.26 -2.03
N ARG A 117 7.88 6.22 -1.69
CA ARG A 117 7.06 6.98 -2.64
C ARG A 117 7.71 8.33 -2.94
N ILE A 118 7.84 8.64 -4.22
CA ILE A 118 8.45 9.87 -4.72
C ILE A 118 7.38 10.64 -5.48
N ARG A 119 7.28 11.96 -5.27
CA ARG A 119 6.42 12.84 -6.05
C ARG A 119 7.22 13.56 -7.12
N LEU A 120 6.58 13.79 -8.25
CA LEU A 120 7.14 14.46 -9.43
C LEU A 120 6.37 15.74 -9.69
N ASN A 121 7.07 16.86 -9.83
CA ASN A 121 6.47 18.17 -10.00
C ASN A 121 6.85 18.78 -11.37
N PRO A 122 5.92 18.76 -12.37
CA PRO A 122 6.19 19.33 -13.68
C PRO A 122 6.40 20.86 -13.63
N ASP A 123 5.74 21.58 -12.72
CA ASP A 123 5.85 23.03 -12.61
C ASP A 123 7.27 23.45 -12.20
N GLU A 124 7.88 22.71 -11.26
CA GLU A 124 9.27 22.94 -10.89
C GLU A 124 10.24 22.70 -12.06
N LEU A 125 9.91 21.77 -12.94
CA LEU A 125 10.71 21.49 -14.15
C LEU A 125 10.50 22.52 -15.25
N GLY A 126 9.48 23.38 -15.14
CA GLY A 126 9.09 24.33 -16.18
C GLY A 126 8.39 23.65 -17.37
N LEU A 127 7.77 22.48 -17.12
CA LEU A 127 7.10 21.69 -18.15
C LEU A 127 5.59 21.93 -18.14
N ASP A 128 5.04 22.35 -19.26
CA ASP A 128 3.59 22.37 -19.48
C ASP A 128 3.10 20.95 -19.78
N LYS A 129 3.02 20.13 -18.73
CA LYS A 129 2.62 18.72 -18.84
C LYS A 129 1.80 18.29 -17.64
N GLU A 130 0.73 17.55 -17.91
CA GLU A 130 -0.06 16.97 -16.82
C GLU A 130 0.79 16.03 -15.94
N PRO A 131 0.66 16.11 -14.60
CA PRO A 131 1.46 15.31 -13.67
C PRO A 131 1.44 13.81 -13.97
N ALA A 132 0.27 13.24 -14.31
CA ALA A 132 0.15 11.82 -14.63
C ALA A 132 0.93 11.44 -15.90
N LYS A 133 0.97 12.31 -16.90
CA LYS A 133 1.73 12.08 -18.15
C LYS A 133 3.23 12.15 -17.89
N LEU A 134 3.68 13.15 -17.12
CA LEU A 134 5.09 13.23 -16.71
C LEU A 134 5.50 11.98 -15.94
N ARG A 135 4.72 11.61 -14.93
CA ARG A 135 4.93 10.41 -14.12
C ARG A 135 5.12 9.15 -14.97
N ASP A 136 4.23 8.93 -15.94
CA ASP A 136 4.27 7.73 -16.78
C ASP A 136 5.50 7.71 -17.71
N LEU A 137 5.96 8.87 -18.18
CA LEU A 137 7.17 8.98 -18.98
C LEU A 137 8.43 8.75 -18.15
N VAL A 138 8.54 9.41 -17.00
CA VAL A 138 9.65 9.23 -16.05
C VAL A 138 9.72 7.79 -15.57
N MET A 139 8.58 7.17 -15.23
CA MET A 139 8.53 5.77 -14.83
C MET A 139 9.11 4.85 -15.90
N LYS A 140 8.75 5.05 -17.17
CA LYS A 140 9.31 4.26 -18.30
C LYS A 140 10.80 4.47 -18.48
N ALA A 141 11.27 5.71 -18.35
CA ALA A 141 12.70 6.02 -18.46
C ALA A 141 13.50 5.37 -17.33
N LEU A 142 13.02 5.45 -16.09
CA LEU A 142 13.65 4.79 -14.94
C LEU A 142 13.63 3.27 -15.07
N GLN A 143 12.56 2.67 -15.60
CA GLN A 143 12.50 1.23 -15.89
C GLN A 143 13.53 0.83 -16.96
N ALA A 144 13.76 1.66 -17.97
CA ALA A 144 14.79 1.43 -18.98
C ALA A 144 16.22 1.51 -18.40
N GLU A 145 16.42 2.28 -17.33
CA GLU A 145 17.66 2.34 -16.55
C GLU A 145 17.77 1.20 -15.51
N GLY A 146 16.80 0.29 -15.45
CA GLY A 146 16.82 -0.88 -14.56
C GLY A 146 16.26 -0.63 -13.16
N VAL A 147 15.63 0.52 -12.91
CA VAL A 147 14.97 0.81 -11.63
C VAL A 147 13.62 0.09 -11.55
N ASP A 148 13.40 -0.70 -10.49
CA ASP A 148 12.07 -1.25 -10.20
C ASP A 148 11.15 -0.13 -9.69
N VAL A 149 10.42 0.47 -10.60
CA VAL A 149 9.49 1.56 -10.32
C VAL A 149 8.08 1.19 -10.77
N VAL A 150 7.13 1.42 -9.89
CA VAL A 150 5.73 1.01 -10.07
C VAL A 150 4.76 2.11 -9.66
N LEU A 151 3.52 1.97 -10.10
CA LEU A 151 2.39 2.69 -9.54
C LEU A 151 1.78 1.85 -8.42
N TRP A 152 1.76 2.41 -7.23
CA TRP A 152 1.14 1.75 -6.09
C TRP A 152 -0.25 2.32 -5.83
N GLN A 153 -1.27 1.47 -5.88
CA GLN A 153 -2.67 1.87 -5.73
C GLN A 153 -3.10 2.93 -6.76
N THR A 154 -3.51 2.47 -7.92
CA THR A 154 -3.91 3.36 -9.04
C THR A 154 -5.36 3.85 -8.92
N VAL A 155 -6.17 3.20 -8.10
CA VAL A 155 -7.56 3.56 -7.81
C VAL A 155 -7.66 3.91 -6.32
N PRO A 156 -8.10 5.11 -5.95
CA PRO A 156 -8.30 5.47 -4.55
C PRO A 156 -9.43 4.64 -3.94
N MET A 157 -9.42 4.44 -2.63
CA MET A 157 -10.42 3.64 -1.93
C MET A 157 -11.85 4.06 -2.30
N PRO A 158 -12.24 5.35 -2.22
CA PRO A 158 -13.59 5.77 -2.60
C PRO A 158 -13.90 5.54 -4.08
N GLY A 159 -12.90 5.50 -4.96
CA GLY A 159 -13.07 5.26 -6.41
C GLY A 159 -13.24 3.79 -6.81
N GLN A 160 -13.11 2.85 -5.88
CA GLN A 160 -13.31 1.44 -6.19
C GLN A 160 -14.78 1.16 -6.53
N THR A 161 -15.01 0.26 -7.48
CA THR A 161 -16.32 -0.11 -7.98
C THR A 161 -17.31 -0.44 -6.85
N LEU A 162 -16.85 -1.13 -5.82
CA LEU A 162 -17.62 -1.47 -4.64
C LEU A 162 -18.30 -0.24 -4.00
N PHE A 163 -17.54 0.85 -3.82
CA PHE A 163 -18.03 2.07 -3.19
C PHE A 163 -18.86 2.93 -4.15
N GLN A 164 -18.48 2.94 -5.44
CA GLN A 164 -19.21 3.70 -6.46
C GLN A 164 -20.60 3.11 -6.72
N LEU A 165 -20.73 1.79 -6.79
CA LEU A 165 -21.99 1.11 -7.02
C LEU A 165 -22.82 0.93 -5.75
N LYS A 166 -22.18 0.92 -4.58
CA LYS A 166 -22.82 0.68 -3.26
C LYS A 166 -23.63 -0.64 -3.22
N GLU A 167 -23.16 -1.66 -3.91
CA GLU A 167 -23.84 -2.96 -3.95
C GLU A 167 -23.55 -3.84 -2.72
N GLY A 168 -22.29 -3.85 -2.25
CA GLY A 168 -21.86 -4.52 -1.02
C GLY A 168 -22.23 -6.01 -0.95
N TYR A 169 -23.02 -6.35 0.07
CA TYR A 169 -23.55 -7.71 0.28
C TYR A 169 -24.81 -8.01 -0.54
N GLY A 170 -25.18 -7.15 -1.46
CA GLY A 170 -26.39 -7.19 -2.24
C GLY A 170 -27.51 -6.31 -1.66
N LYS A 171 -28.46 -5.93 -2.51
CA LYS A 171 -29.58 -5.03 -2.17
C LYS A 171 -29.14 -3.70 -1.52
N GLY A 172 -27.93 -3.24 -1.85
CA GLY A 172 -27.36 -2.01 -1.32
C GLY A 172 -26.81 -2.09 0.12
N CYS A 173 -26.82 -3.24 0.78
CA CYS A 173 -26.25 -3.39 2.11
C CYS A 173 -24.72 -3.30 2.07
N PRO A 174 -24.02 -2.54 2.96
CA PRO A 174 -24.53 -1.87 4.18
C PRO A 174 -25.11 -0.46 3.98
N TRP A 175 -25.03 0.13 2.78
CA TRP A 175 -25.45 1.52 2.54
C TRP A 175 -26.97 1.72 2.60
N SER A 176 -27.76 0.69 2.35
CA SER A 176 -29.22 0.69 2.48
C SER A 176 -29.71 0.35 3.90
N CYS A 177 -28.79 0.13 4.85
CA CYS A 177 -29.15 -0.16 6.24
C CYS A 177 -29.77 1.09 6.89
N GLN A 178 -30.78 0.88 7.73
CA GLN A 178 -31.46 1.98 8.48
C GLN A 178 -30.50 2.83 9.34
N TYR A 179 -29.32 2.33 9.66
CA TYR A 179 -28.29 3.04 10.41
C TYR A 179 -27.23 3.69 9.51
N ALA A 180 -27.29 3.46 8.20
CA ALA A 180 -26.39 4.10 7.26
C ALA A 180 -26.85 5.54 7.04
N GLY A 181 -25.95 6.51 7.28
CA GLY A 181 -26.16 7.88 6.86
C GLY A 181 -25.96 8.05 5.36
N GLU A 182 -26.25 9.24 4.85
CA GLU A 182 -25.87 9.60 3.50
C GLU A 182 -24.34 9.65 3.37
N VAL A 183 -23.79 8.84 2.48
CA VAL A 183 -22.34 8.77 2.21
C VAL A 183 -22.10 9.06 0.74
N SER A 184 -21.26 10.05 0.46
CA SER A 184 -20.75 10.35 -0.88
C SER A 184 -19.33 9.82 -1.03
N TYR A 185 -19.07 9.15 -2.14
CA TYR A 185 -17.73 8.72 -2.57
C TYR A 185 -17.29 9.48 -3.82
N ASP A 186 -17.82 10.70 -4.04
CA ASP A 186 -17.37 11.57 -5.12
C ASP A 186 -15.87 11.87 -4.97
N LEU A 187 -15.11 11.59 -6.01
CA LEU A 187 -13.65 11.77 -6.02
C LEU A 187 -13.23 13.24 -5.91
N ALA A 188 -14.12 14.17 -6.24
CA ALA A 188 -13.90 15.61 -6.04
C ALA A 188 -13.68 15.97 -4.56
N ASN A 189 -14.18 15.15 -3.63
CA ASN A 189 -13.99 15.32 -2.19
C ASN A 189 -12.60 14.87 -1.70
N TYR A 190 -11.76 14.31 -2.57
CA TYR A 190 -10.44 13.73 -2.23
C TYR A 190 -9.31 14.30 -3.09
N PRO A 191 -9.18 15.65 -3.23
CA PRO A 191 -8.25 16.27 -4.18
C PRO A 191 -6.80 15.90 -3.90
N GLU A 192 -6.38 15.83 -2.64
CA GLU A 192 -5.00 15.48 -2.28
C GLU A 192 -4.66 14.01 -2.63
N THR A 193 -5.64 13.11 -2.46
CA THR A 193 -5.46 11.72 -2.87
C THR A 193 -5.32 11.61 -4.38
N MET A 194 -6.17 12.31 -5.14
CA MET A 194 -6.12 12.31 -6.59
C MET A 194 -4.80 12.90 -7.09
N LYS A 195 -4.34 14.00 -6.49
CA LYS A 195 -3.05 14.62 -6.79
C LYS A 195 -1.88 13.65 -6.52
N LEU A 196 -1.86 13.02 -5.33
CA LEU A 196 -0.84 12.04 -4.98
C LEU A 196 -0.78 10.86 -5.97
N LEU A 197 -1.92 10.36 -6.43
CA LEU A 197 -1.98 9.28 -7.40
C LEU A 197 -1.53 9.75 -8.80
N ALA A 198 -1.76 11.00 -9.15
CA ALA A 198 -1.36 11.54 -10.44
C ALA A 198 0.15 11.83 -10.53
N ASP A 199 0.77 12.28 -9.44
CA ASP A 199 2.12 12.83 -9.48
C ASP A 199 3.19 11.95 -8.83
N SER A 200 2.88 10.71 -8.40
CA SER A 200 3.85 9.91 -7.67
C SER A 200 4.13 8.53 -8.25
N VAL A 201 5.36 8.09 -8.04
CA VAL A 201 5.85 6.75 -8.30
C VAL A 201 6.36 6.10 -7.03
N VAL A 202 6.47 4.78 -7.01
CA VAL A 202 7.03 4.01 -5.89
C VAL A 202 8.20 3.21 -6.38
N ILE A 203 9.33 3.31 -5.69
CA ILE A 203 10.48 2.43 -5.83
C ILE A 203 10.64 1.56 -4.59
N CYS A 204 11.49 0.56 -4.65
CA CYS A 204 11.74 -0.35 -3.54
C CYS A 204 10.42 -0.98 -3.03
N SER A 205 9.59 -1.44 -3.97
CA SER A 205 8.33 -2.12 -3.67
C SER A 205 8.51 -3.65 -3.57
N GLU A 206 7.44 -4.39 -3.75
CA GLU A 206 7.50 -5.83 -3.99
C GLU A 206 7.95 -6.06 -5.45
N PRO A 207 8.85 -6.95 -5.74
CA PRO A 207 9.58 -7.92 -4.92
C PRO A 207 10.90 -7.43 -4.35
N TYR A 208 11.22 -6.15 -4.49
CA TYR A 208 12.49 -5.56 -4.07
C TYR A 208 12.35 -4.55 -2.91
N PRO A 209 11.96 -4.99 -1.70
CA PRO A 209 11.79 -4.09 -0.57
C PRO A 209 13.12 -3.42 -0.19
N ILE A 210 13.05 -2.22 0.40
CA ILE A 210 14.22 -1.38 0.64
C ILE A 210 15.19 -1.95 1.69
N TYR A 211 14.67 -2.69 2.69
CA TYR A 211 15.46 -3.09 3.85
C TYR A 211 16.53 -4.17 3.57
N PRO A 212 16.34 -5.16 2.67
CA PRO A 212 17.38 -6.14 2.38
C PRO A 212 18.43 -5.64 1.38
N GLN A 213 18.18 -4.51 0.72
CA GLN A 213 19.07 -4.02 -0.31
C GLN A 213 20.34 -3.40 0.28
N PRO A 214 21.51 -3.59 -0.34
CA PRO A 214 22.74 -2.93 0.08
C PRO A 214 22.69 -1.43 -0.25
N LEU A 215 23.37 -0.61 0.55
CA LEU A 215 23.44 0.83 0.34
C LEU A 215 24.04 1.20 -1.04
N GLU A 216 24.91 0.36 -1.57
CA GLU A 216 25.50 0.56 -2.91
C GLU A 216 24.43 0.61 -4.00
N LEU A 217 23.39 -0.22 -3.89
CA LEU A 217 22.28 -0.20 -4.85
C LEU A 217 21.47 1.12 -4.78
N MET A 218 21.41 1.77 -3.63
CA MET A 218 20.79 3.09 -3.50
C MET A 218 21.54 4.16 -4.29
N LYS A 219 22.86 4.03 -4.43
CA LYS A 219 23.67 4.93 -5.28
C LYS A 219 23.27 4.79 -6.74
N TYR A 220 23.13 3.56 -7.24
CA TYR A 220 22.68 3.33 -8.61
C TYR A 220 21.28 3.86 -8.87
N TYR A 221 20.35 3.77 -7.89
CA TYR A 221 19.06 4.42 -8.03
C TYR A 221 19.20 5.94 -8.16
N VAL A 222 20.03 6.57 -7.36
CA VAL A 222 20.30 8.02 -7.45
C VAL A 222 20.89 8.39 -8.80
N GLU A 223 21.87 7.62 -9.30
CA GLU A 223 22.49 7.83 -10.62
C GLU A 223 21.46 7.73 -11.75
N ALA A 224 20.59 6.71 -11.69
CA ALA A 224 19.50 6.55 -12.67
C ALA A 224 18.53 7.74 -12.66
N PHE A 225 18.16 8.23 -11.47
CA PHE A 225 17.33 9.43 -11.37
C PHE A 225 18.02 10.65 -11.95
N HIS A 226 19.30 10.91 -11.64
CA HIS A 226 20.06 12.00 -12.26
C HIS A 226 20.08 11.86 -13.77
N LYS A 227 20.41 10.69 -14.30
CA LYS A 227 20.45 10.47 -15.75
C LYS A 227 19.11 10.78 -16.43
N VAL A 228 17.98 10.36 -15.83
CA VAL A 228 16.64 10.63 -16.37
C VAL A 228 16.29 12.11 -16.29
N PHE A 229 16.57 12.78 -15.18
CA PHE A 229 16.18 14.17 -14.97
C PHE A 229 17.13 15.17 -15.64
N ASP A 230 18.42 14.87 -15.78
CA ASP A 230 19.36 15.69 -16.56
C ASP A 230 19.01 15.66 -18.07
N ASN A 231 18.27 14.66 -18.53
CA ASN A 231 17.77 14.52 -19.90
C ASN A 231 16.25 14.61 -19.99
N ILE A 232 15.61 15.33 -19.07
CA ILE A 232 14.14 15.33 -18.95
C ILE A 232 13.44 15.86 -20.21
N ASP A 233 14.03 16.82 -20.92
CA ASP A 233 13.50 17.37 -22.16
C ASP A 233 13.38 16.31 -23.27
N GLU A 234 14.34 15.38 -23.32
CA GLU A 234 14.27 14.22 -24.25
C GLU A 234 13.20 13.23 -23.80
N VAL A 235 13.17 12.91 -22.50
CA VAL A 235 12.20 11.97 -21.91
C VAL A 235 10.75 12.40 -22.21
N VAL A 236 10.45 13.69 -22.09
CA VAL A 236 9.09 14.20 -22.29
C VAL A 236 8.67 14.29 -23.76
N THR A 237 9.62 14.21 -24.70
CA THR A 237 9.33 14.19 -26.14
C THR A 237 9.06 12.79 -26.70
N VAL A 238 9.38 11.74 -25.94
CA VAL A 238 9.15 10.35 -26.38
C VAL A 238 7.67 10.16 -26.65
N LYS A 239 7.34 9.92 -27.93
CA LYS A 239 5.98 9.54 -28.30
C LYS A 239 5.69 8.18 -27.69
N THR A 240 4.84 8.15 -26.67
CA THR A 240 4.30 6.89 -26.18
C THR A 240 3.43 6.30 -27.30
N THR A 241 3.97 5.35 -28.07
CA THR A 241 3.10 4.45 -28.80
C THR A 241 2.20 3.81 -27.78
N SER A 242 0.94 4.21 -27.75
CA SER A 242 -0.08 3.54 -26.96
C SER A 242 -0.08 2.09 -27.43
N ALA A 243 0.55 1.20 -26.68
CA ALA A 243 0.24 -0.20 -26.80
C ALA A 243 -1.27 -0.26 -26.61
N LYS A 244 -2.02 -0.57 -27.67
CA LYS A 244 -3.45 -0.80 -27.58
C LYS A 244 -3.62 -1.79 -26.44
N LYS A 245 -4.08 -1.33 -25.27
CA LYS A 245 -4.51 -2.23 -24.20
C LYS A 245 -5.51 -3.14 -24.90
N LYS A 246 -5.11 -4.40 -25.11
CA LYS A 246 -6.11 -5.42 -25.44
C LYS A 246 -7.15 -5.27 -24.36
N PRO A 247 -8.43 -5.10 -24.69
CA PRO A 247 -9.45 -5.06 -23.67
C PRO A 247 -9.24 -6.31 -22.83
N VAL A 248 -9.18 -6.14 -21.51
CA VAL A 248 -9.16 -7.26 -20.57
C VAL A 248 -10.57 -7.85 -20.63
N THR A 249 -10.85 -8.52 -21.74
CA THR A 249 -11.99 -9.39 -21.91
C THR A 249 -11.71 -10.58 -21.00
N GLY A 250 -12.35 -10.67 -19.87
CA GLY A 250 -12.25 -11.85 -19.05
C GLY A 250 -12.52 -11.68 -17.56
N ARG A 251 -12.74 -10.47 -17.06
CA ARG A 251 -13.08 -10.29 -15.65
C ARG A 251 -14.54 -9.88 -15.40
N ALA A 252 -15.16 -9.18 -16.34
CA ALA A 252 -16.59 -8.86 -16.25
C ALA A 252 -17.49 -10.08 -16.47
N GLU A 253 -17.08 -11.04 -17.33
CA GLU A 253 -17.87 -12.24 -17.61
C GLU A 253 -17.86 -13.27 -16.46
N ARG A 254 -16.88 -13.23 -15.56
CA ARG A 254 -16.84 -14.16 -14.41
C ARG A 254 -17.83 -13.82 -13.29
N PHE A 255 -18.30 -12.58 -13.23
CA PHE A 255 -19.31 -12.19 -12.24
C PHE A 255 -20.74 -12.58 -12.62
N HIS A 256 -21.02 -12.84 -13.90
CA HIS A 256 -22.34 -13.37 -14.33
C HIS A 256 -22.53 -14.88 -14.08
N LEU A 257 -21.50 -15.60 -13.66
CA LEU A 257 -21.60 -17.03 -13.36
C LEU A 257 -21.93 -17.34 -11.88
N LEU A 258 -22.16 -16.31 -11.06
CA LEU A 258 -22.51 -16.45 -9.64
C LEU A 258 -23.94 -15.90 -9.33
N GLN A 259 -24.76 -15.67 -10.36
CA GLN A 259 -26.20 -15.42 -10.19
C GLN A 259 -27.02 -16.65 -10.46
#